data_9e60f3eb167c28410d9a152d0d28ae70
#
_entry.id   9e60f3eb167c28410d9a152d0d28ae70
#
_cell.length_a   1.000
_cell.length_b   1.000
_cell.length_c   1.000
_cell.angle_alpha   90.00
_cell.angle_beta   90.00
_cell.angle_gamma   90.00
#
_symmetry.space_group_name_H-M   'P 1'
#
loop_
_entity.id
_entity.type
_entity.pdbx_description
1 polymer ?
#
loop_
_entity_poly.entity_id
_entity_poly.type
_entity_poly.pdbx_seq_one_letter_code
_entity_poly.pdbx_strand_id
1 'polypeptide(L)'
;MSHTILDPTGRAAVADTGVQGAHAPRPSGLTGARVGLLDNTKHNALLFLTEVGDLLVSEYGAAGVSIIETKKSFSVPIDDEIVARYQGACDVVVTGVGDCGSCSAAAVADGINFERAGLPAAVVLTDAFLTTGRTMAKVQGAPDYEWITTQHPMAVLTPDQVKERARLLLPEIVQALTAGEAA
;
A
#
# COMPACT_ATOMS: atom_id res chain seq x y z
N MET A 1 32.95 21.17 27.70
CA MET A 1 31.53 20.91 27.43
C MET A 1 31.46 20.13 26.15
N SER A 2 30.95 18.91 26.22
CA SER A 2 30.76 18.06 25.02
C SER A 2 29.47 18.49 24.33
N HIS A 3 29.53 18.96 23.10
CA HIS A 3 28.36 19.25 22.29
C HIS A 3 27.96 17.99 21.53
N THR A 4 26.82 17.42 21.88
CA THR A 4 26.22 16.33 21.10
C THR A 4 25.52 16.94 19.89
N ILE A 5 26.03 16.68 18.70
CA ILE A 5 25.35 17.03 17.45
C ILE A 5 24.29 15.96 17.22
N LEU A 6 23.01 16.36 17.22
CA LEU A 6 21.93 15.46 16.82
C LEU A 6 21.99 15.27 15.29
N ASP A 7 21.97 14.04 14.84
CA ASP A 7 21.85 13.72 13.41
C ASP A 7 20.46 14.12 12.90
N PRO A 8 20.34 15.17 12.07
CA PRO A 8 19.05 15.64 11.58
C PRO A 8 18.41 14.70 10.55
N THR A 9 19.13 13.66 10.09
CA THR A 9 18.63 12.71 9.09
C THR A 9 17.71 11.66 9.69
N GLY A 10 17.49 11.67 11.00
CA GLY A 10 16.66 10.68 11.69
C GLY A 10 17.21 9.26 11.62
N ARG A 11 18.49 9.10 11.26
CA ARG A 11 19.21 7.83 11.39
C ARG A 11 19.56 7.52 12.86
N ALA A 12 18.64 7.84 13.78
CA ALA A 12 18.60 7.11 15.04
C ALA A 12 18.56 5.64 14.62
N ALA A 13 19.59 4.90 14.95
CA ALA A 13 19.79 3.53 14.55
C ALA A 13 18.42 2.85 14.35
N VAL A 14 18.03 2.62 13.09
CA VAL A 14 17.15 1.51 12.83
C VAL A 14 17.94 0.37 13.44
N ALA A 15 17.57 -0.01 14.66
CA ALA A 15 18.13 -1.19 15.27
C ALA A 15 17.96 -2.22 14.18
N ASP A 16 19.08 -2.82 13.75
CA ASP A 16 19.07 -3.94 12.84
C ASP A 16 18.29 -5.05 13.55
N THR A 17 16.96 -4.98 13.42
CA THR A 17 16.03 -5.90 14.07
C THR A 17 16.06 -7.26 13.37
N GLY A 18 17.02 -7.46 12.46
CA GLY A 18 17.21 -8.72 11.76
C GLY A 18 16.05 -9.08 10.82
N VAL A 19 15.10 -8.18 10.61
CA VAL A 19 14.01 -8.36 9.64
C VAL A 19 14.56 -8.03 8.26
N GLN A 20 15.34 -8.96 7.72
CA GLN A 20 15.66 -8.98 6.30
C GLN A 20 14.37 -9.28 5.54
N GLY A 21 13.88 -8.27 4.80
CA GLY A 21 12.70 -8.35 3.95
C GLY A 21 11.51 -7.61 4.56
N ALA A 22 11.13 -6.50 3.94
CA ALA A 22 9.91 -5.76 4.30
C ALA A 22 8.66 -6.45 3.73
N HIS A 23 8.62 -7.80 3.65
CA HIS A 23 7.53 -8.54 3.05
C HIS A 23 6.90 -9.49 4.07
N ALA A 24 5.59 -9.33 4.25
CA ALA A 24 4.76 -10.25 5.02
C ALA A 24 4.68 -11.63 4.33
N PRO A 25 4.42 -12.71 5.05
CA PRO A 25 4.08 -14.00 4.45
C PRO A 25 2.82 -13.87 3.59
N ARG A 26 2.90 -14.30 2.32
CA ARG A 26 1.77 -14.25 1.39
C ARG A 26 0.88 -15.49 1.52
N PRO A 27 -0.46 -15.33 1.49
CA PRO A 27 -1.36 -16.47 1.30
C PRO A 27 -1.16 -17.08 -0.08
N SER A 28 -1.49 -18.37 -0.24
CA SER A 28 -1.43 -19.06 -1.54
C SER A 28 -2.48 -18.56 -2.54
N GLY A 29 -3.53 -17.90 -2.08
CA GLY A 29 -4.60 -17.31 -2.88
C GLY A 29 -5.51 -16.46 -2.00
N LEU A 30 -6.50 -15.80 -2.61
CA LEU A 30 -7.38 -14.87 -1.91
C LEU A 30 -8.72 -15.50 -1.50
N THR A 31 -9.00 -16.75 -1.83
CA THR A 31 -10.25 -17.41 -1.45
C THR A 31 -10.44 -17.41 0.06
N GLY A 32 -11.53 -16.79 0.52
CA GLY A 32 -11.84 -16.64 1.94
C GLY A 32 -11.03 -15.57 2.68
N ALA A 33 -10.10 -14.87 2.03
CA ALA A 33 -9.33 -13.80 2.64
C ALA A 33 -10.19 -12.57 2.92
N ARG A 34 -9.97 -11.92 4.06
CA ARG A 34 -10.58 -10.64 4.41
C ARG A 34 -9.71 -9.51 3.85
N VAL A 35 -10.32 -8.59 3.11
CA VAL A 35 -9.63 -7.48 2.45
C VAL A 35 -9.75 -6.21 3.28
N GLY A 36 -8.65 -5.52 3.51
CA GLY A 36 -8.59 -4.16 4.04
C GLY A 36 -8.33 -3.15 2.92
N LEU A 37 -9.02 -2.03 2.93
CA LEU A 37 -8.83 -0.93 2.00
C LEU A 37 -8.42 0.33 2.76
N LEU A 38 -7.30 0.95 2.39
CA LEU A 38 -6.87 2.21 3.00
C LEU A 38 -6.89 3.32 1.96
N ASP A 39 -7.89 4.18 2.05
CA ASP A 39 -8.04 5.36 1.20
C ASP A 39 -7.18 6.52 1.70
N ASN A 40 -6.42 7.11 0.79
CA ASN A 40 -5.53 8.23 1.11
C ASN A 40 -6.12 9.62 0.82
N THR A 41 -7.43 9.74 0.70
CA THR A 41 -8.19 10.99 0.42
C THR A 41 -8.00 11.61 -0.96
N LYS A 42 -7.22 11.00 -1.84
CA LYS A 42 -7.09 11.53 -3.20
C LYS A 42 -8.37 11.33 -3.99
N HIS A 43 -8.67 12.29 -4.87
CA HIS A 43 -9.81 12.17 -5.76
C HIS A 43 -9.73 10.85 -6.54
N ASN A 44 -10.84 10.12 -6.61
CA ASN A 44 -10.96 8.79 -7.20
C ASN A 44 -10.30 7.63 -6.44
N ALA A 45 -9.51 7.86 -5.36
CA ALA A 45 -8.84 6.77 -4.65
C ALA A 45 -9.86 5.83 -3.99
N LEU A 46 -10.82 6.35 -3.24
CA LEU A 46 -11.85 5.52 -2.61
C LEU A 46 -12.67 4.73 -3.64
N LEU A 47 -13.05 5.35 -4.77
CA LEU A 47 -13.79 4.68 -5.84
C LEU A 47 -12.96 3.54 -6.45
N PHE A 48 -11.69 3.79 -6.73
CA PHE A 48 -10.77 2.78 -7.24
C PHE A 48 -10.62 1.59 -6.28
N LEU A 49 -10.35 1.88 -5.01
CA LEU A 49 -10.16 0.86 -3.97
C LEU A 49 -11.44 0.03 -3.75
N THR A 50 -12.61 0.67 -3.76
CA THR A 50 -13.88 -0.03 -3.63
C THR A 50 -14.12 -0.98 -4.80
N GLU A 51 -13.89 -0.52 -6.04
CA GLU A 51 -14.00 -1.39 -7.23
C GLU A 51 -13.01 -2.56 -7.16
N VAL A 52 -11.76 -2.33 -6.72
CA VAL A 52 -10.79 -3.41 -6.51
C VAL A 52 -11.30 -4.40 -5.47
N GLY A 53 -11.83 -3.92 -4.34
CA GLY A 53 -12.40 -4.78 -3.31
C GLY A 53 -13.54 -5.66 -3.82
N ASP A 54 -14.47 -5.08 -4.58
CA ASP A 54 -15.59 -5.80 -5.19
C ASP A 54 -15.12 -6.87 -6.20
N LEU A 55 -14.09 -6.54 -6.98
CA LEU A 55 -13.49 -7.48 -7.94
C LEU A 55 -12.73 -8.63 -7.24
N LEU A 56 -12.01 -8.34 -6.14
CA LEU A 56 -11.35 -9.38 -5.34
C LEU A 56 -12.36 -10.37 -4.75
N VAL A 57 -13.54 -9.88 -4.36
CA VAL A 57 -14.62 -10.75 -3.88
C VAL A 57 -15.24 -11.56 -5.01
N SER A 58 -15.58 -10.91 -6.12
CA SER A 58 -16.35 -11.55 -7.19
C SER A 58 -15.52 -12.49 -8.07
N GLU A 59 -14.24 -12.17 -8.30
CA GLU A 59 -13.40 -12.91 -9.23
C GLU A 59 -12.36 -13.82 -8.55
N TYR A 60 -11.92 -13.48 -7.33
CA TYR A 60 -10.90 -14.24 -6.59
C TYR A 60 -11.43 -14.88 -5.29
N GLY A 61 -12.71 -14.76 -5.02
CA GLY A 61 -13.36 -15.46 -3.90
C GLY A 61 -12.98 -14.95 -2.52
N ALA A 62 -12.50 -13.71 -2.41
CA ALA A 62 -12.27 -13.10 -1.10
C ALA A 62 -13.55 -13.10 -0.27
N ALA A 63 -13.45 -13.22 1.06
CA ALA A 63 -14.59 -13.28 1.95
C ALA A 63 -15.39 -11.97 1.99
N GLY A 64 -14.73 -10.85 1.72
CA GLY A 64 -15.31 -9.52 1.70
C GLY A 64 -14.31 -8.44 2.08
N VAL A 65 -14.71 -7.19 1.89
CA VAL A 65 -13.99 -6.04 2.43
C VAL A 65 -14.40 -5.87 3.89
N SER A 66 -13.48 -6.15 4.80
CA SER A 66 -13.74 -6.20 6.25
C SER A 66 -13.45 -4.88 6.95
N ILE A 67 -12.60 -4.03 6.36
CA ILE A 67 -12.29 -2.71 6.87
C ILE A 67 -11.98 -1.75 5.72
N ILE A 68 -12.54 -0.55 5.79
CA ILE A 68 -12.21 0.58 4.93
C ILE A 68 -11.99 1.78 5.83
N GLU A 69 -10.81 2.38 5.76
CA GLU A 69 -10.56 3.65 6.44
C GLU A 69 -10.03 4.68 5.45
N THR A 70 -10.43 5.94 5.66
CA THR A 70 -9.90 7.09 4.94
C THR A 70 -8.91 7.81 5.86
N LYS A 71 -7.68 8.02 5.39
CA LYS A 71 -6.65 8.73 6.14
C LYS A 71 -7.07 10.18 6.42
N LYS A 72 -6.57 10.74 7.51
CA LYS A 72 -6.75 12.18 7.82
C LYS A 72 -5.95 13.06 6.85
N SER A 73 -4.88 12.55 6.28
CA SER A 73 -4.00 13.27 5.35
C SER A 73 -3.36 12.31 4.35
N PHE A 74 -3.35 12.69 3.07
CA PHE A 74 -2.69 11.92 2.01
C PHE A 74 -1.15 11.95 2.11
N SER A 75 -0.58 12.91 2.82
CA SER A 75 0.86 13.16 2.86
C SER A 75 1.57 12.67 4.11
N VAL A 76 0.83 12.11 5.06
CA VAL A 76 1.37 11.59 6.32
C VAL A 76 1.20 10.07 6.33
N PRO A 77 2.26 9.28 6.58
CA PRO A 77 2.13 7.84 6.79
C PRO A 77 1.18 7.51 7.94
N ILE A 78 0.61 6.30 7.90
CA ILE A 78 -0.25 5.78 8.99
C ILE A 78 0.56 5.57 10.27
N ASP A 79 -0.14 5.67 11.39
CA ASP A 79 0.37 5.35 12.71
C ASP A 79 0.14 3.88 13.09
N ASP A 80 0.75 3.46 14.21
CA ASP A 80 0.66 2.09 14.70
C ASP A 80 -0.78 1.70 15.10
N GLU A 81 -1.64 2.67 15.44
CA GLU A 81 -3.04 2.40 15.78
C GLU A 81 -3.82 1.94 14.56
N ILE A 82 -3.60 2.57 13.41
CA ILE A 82 -4.22 2.15 12.14
C ILE A 82 -3.71 0.76 11.77
N VAL A 83 -2.40 0.53 11.85
CA VAL A 83 -1.81 -0.79 11.56
C VAL A 83 -2.45 -1.86 12.44
N ALA A 84 -2.55 -1.64 13.75
CA ALA A 84 -3.13 -2.60 14.69
C ALA A 84 -4.62 -2.91 14.40
N ARG A 85 -5.40 -1.91 13.96
CA ARG A 85 -6.79 -2.14 13.56
C ARG A 85 -6.88 -3.06 12.34
N TYR A 86 -6.03 -2.84 11.34
CA TYR A 86 -5.99 -3.67 10.13
C TYR A 86 -5.51 -5.09 10.44
N GLN A 87 -4.51 -5.28 11.30
CA GLN A 87 -4.06 -6.61 11.74
C GLN A 87 -5.20 -7.42 12.38
N GLY A 88 -6.07 -6.78 13.14
CA GLY A 88 -7.23 -7.44 13.74
C GLY A 88 -8.38 -7.71 12.78
N ALA A 89 -8.47 -6.97 11.67
CA ALA A 89 -9.64 -6.93 10.80
C ALA A 89 -9.46 -7.67 9.47
N CYS A 90 -8.28 -7.68 8.88
CA CYS A 90 -8.07 -8.20 7.53
C CYS A 90 -6.82 -9.08 7.40
N ASP A 91 -6.70 -9.74 6.28
CA ASP A 91 -5.61 -10.68 5.97
C ASP A 91 -4.69 -10.13 4.87
N VAL A 92 -5.20 -9.21 4.05
CA VAL A 92 -4.46 -8.49 2.99
C VAL A 92 -4.96 -7.04 2.89
N VAL A 93 -4.11 -6.13 2.41
CA VAL A 93 -4.44 -4.70 2.30
C VAL A 93 -4.19 -4.18 0.89
N VAL A 94 -5.11 -3.34 0.39
CA VAL A 94 -4.87 -2.52 -0.81
C VAL A 94 -4.90 -1.04 -0.40
N THR A 95 -3.90 -0.28 -0.82
CA THR A 95 -3.79 1.15 -0.48
C THR A 95 -3.30 1.99 -1.66
N GLY A 96 -3.63 3.23 -1.65
CA GLY A 96 -3.28 4.22 -2.70
C GLY A 96 -4.34 5.32 -2.75
N VAL A 97 -4.35 6.12 -3.78
CA VAL A 97 -3.50 6.07 -4.97
C VAL A 97 -2.44 7.17 -4.85
N GLY A 98 -1.18 6.83 -5.13
CA GLY A 98 -0.11 7.81 -5.19
C GLY A 98 -0.14 8.59 -6.51
N ASP A 99 -0.80 9.74 -6.52
CA ASP A 99 -1.02 10.61 -7.70
C ASP A 99 -0.42 12.02 -7.51
N CYS A 100 0.50 12.16 -6.55
CA CYS A 100 1.34 13.34 -6.30
C CYS A 100 2.60 12.94 -5.51
N GLY A 101 3.57 13.83 -5.37
CA GLY A 101 4.84 13.52 -4.71
C GLY A 101 4.67 13.06 -3.26
N SER A 102 4.02 13.85 -2.42
CA SER A 102 3.83 13.52 -1.00
C SER A 102 2.90 12.32 -0.77
N CYS A 103 1.83 12.20 -1.56
CA CYS A 103 0.92 11.06 -1.41
C CYS A 103 1.56 9.74 -1.86
N SER A 104 2.42 9.76 -2.87
CA SER A 104 3.16 8.57 -3.29
C SER A 104 4.19 8.14 -2.24
N ALA A 105 4.91 9.10 -1.66
CA ALA A 105 5.81 8.83 -0.55
C ALA A 105 5.08 8.21 0.65
N ALA A 106 3.96 8.82 1.07
CA ALA A 106 3.18 8.30 2.19
C ALA A 106 2.58 6.92 1.90
N ALA A 107 2.05 6.68 0.69
CA ALA A 107 1.49 5.38 0.32
C ALA A 107 2.54 4.25 0.35
N VAL A 108 3.77 4.51 -0.12
CA VAL A 108 4.87 3.54 0.00
C VAL A 108 5.21 3.26 1.46
N ALA A 109 5.29 4.29 2.30
CA ALA A 109 5.53 4.11 3.73
C ALA A 109 4.40 3.32 4.40
N ASP A 110 3.13 3.58 4.04
CA ASP A 110 1.97 2.84 4.53
C ASP A 110 2.06 1.35 4.19
N GLY A 111 2.36 1.02 2.93
CA GLY A 111 2.54 -0.36 2.50
C GLY A 111 3.67 -1.07 3.27
N ILE A 112 4.82 -0.42 3.42
CA ILE A 112 5.94 -0.98 4.20
C ILE A 112 5.57 -1.19 5.67
N ASN A 113 4.77 -0.29 6.28
CA ASN A 113 4.31 -0.46 7.64
C ASN A 113 3.38 -1.68 7.80
N PHE A 114 2.45 -1.89 6.86
CA PHE A 114 1.62 -3.09 6.84
C PHE A 114 2.43 -4.36 6.65
N GLU A 115 3.37 -4.37 5.71
CA GLU A 115 4.23 -5.50 5.46
C GLU A 115 5.05 -5.90 6.70
N ARG A 116 5.63 -4.93 7.39
CA ARG A 116 6.36 -5.15 8.65
C ARG A 116 5.48 -5.67 9.77
N ALA A 117 4.20 -5.34 9.73
CA ALA A 117 3.21 -5.83 10.65
C ALA A 117 2.67 -7.23 10.31
N GLY A 118 3.18 -7.86 9.23
CA GLY A 118 2.76 -9.18 8.78
C GLY A 118 1.51 -9.19 7.89
N LEU A 119 1.10 -8.04 7.37
CA LEU A 119 -0.02 -7.90 6.43
C LEU A 119 0.50 -7.65 5.01
N PRO A 120 0.29 -8.57 4.05
CA PRO A 120 0.56 -8.32 2.64
C PRO A 120 -0.15 -7.07 2.16
N ALA A 121 0.58 -6.16 1.51
CA ALA A 121 0.04 -4.88 1.09
C ALA A 121 0.33 -4.58 -0.38
N ALA A 122 -0.71 -4.38 -1.17
CA ALA A 122 -0.64 -3.88 -2.54
C ALA A 122 -0.77 -2.35 -2.55
N VAL A 123 0.29 -1.65 -2.92
CA VAL A 123 0.32 -0.20 -3.04
C VAL A 123 0.21 0.19 -4.51
N VAL A 124 -0.65 1.17 -4.82
CA VAL A 124 -0.82 1.66 -6.20
C VAL A 124 -0.30 3.09 -6.33
N LEU A 125 0.66 3.30 -7.23
CA LEU A 125 1.21 4.61 -7.58
C LEU A 125 1.04 4.90 -9.07
N THR A 126 0.95 6.18 -9.43
CA THR A 126 1.05 6.57 -10.84
C THR A 126 2.52 6.70 -11.27
N ASP A 127 2.79 6.43 -12.54
CA ASP A 127 4.14 6.36 -13.14
C ASP A 127 4.93 7.67 -13.05
N ALA A 128 4.27 8.80 -12.93
CA ALA A 128 4.91 10.10 -12.73
C ALA A 128 5.70 10.22 -11.40
N PHE A 129 5.46 9.34 -10.43
CA PHE A 129 6.02 9.44 -9.07
C PHE A 129 6.90 8.26 -8.64
N LEU A 130 7.39 7.47 -9.58
CA LEU A 130 8.26 6.32 -9.30
C LEU A 130 9.53 6.70 -8.53
N THR A 131 10.17 7.81 -8.89
CA THR A 131 11.36 8.33 -8.18
C THR A 131 11.05 8.65 -6.72
N THR A 132 9.89 9.24 -6.46
CA THR A 132 9.44 9.54 -5.09
C THR A 132 9.21 8.26 -4.29
N GLY A 133 8.55 7.28 -4.89
CA GLY A 133 8.35 5.95 -4.28
C GLY A 133 9.67 5.27 -3.93
N ARG A 134 10.62 5.22 -4.87
CA ARG A 134 11.96 4.64 -4.66
C ARG A 134 12.74 5.36 -3.57
N THR A 135 12.64 6.69 -3.50
CA THR A 135 13.29 7.47 -2.44
C THR A 135 12.71 7.14 -1.07
N MET A 136 11.38 7.07 -0.95
CA MET A 136 10.73 6.72 0.31
C MET A 136 11.04 5.29 0.74
N ALA A 137 11.03 4.32 -0.18
CA ALA A 137 11.41 2.94 0.12
C ALA A 137 12.83 2.85 0.71
N LYS A 138 13.79 3.60 0.15
CA LYS A 138 15.15 3.72 0.70
C LYS A 138 15.18 4.36 2.09
N VAL A 139 14.43 5.44 2.30
CA VAL A 139 14.32 6.13 3.61
C VAL A 139 13.75 5.18 4.66
N GLN A 140 12.78 4.36 4.28
CA GLN A 140 12.18 3.34 5.13
C GLN A 140 13.07 2.08 5.32
N GLY A 141 14.25 2.01 4.70
CA GLY A 141 15.14 0.84 4.82
C GLY A 141 14.62 -0.39 4.07
N ALA A 142 13.77 -0.20 3.06
CA ALA A 142 13.21 -1.24 2.20
C ALA A 142 13.45 -0.88 0.71
N PRO A 143 14.73 -0.79 0.24
CA PRO A 143 15.06 -0.30 -1.11
C PRO A 143 14.45 -1.17 -2.22
N ASP A 144 14.19 -2.44 -1.95
CA ASP A 144 13.64 -3.41 -2.91
C ASP A 144 12.11 -3.54 -2.81
N TYR A 145 11.45 -2.67 -2.03
CA TYR A 145 9.99 -2.66 -1.94
C TYR A 145 9.36 -2.31 -3.29
N GLU A 146 8.39 -3.11 -3.70
CA GLU A 146 7.69 -2.97 -4.98
C GLU A 146 6.23 -2.52 -4.78
N TRP A 147 5.67 -1.91 -5.81
CA TRP A 147 4.28 -1.45 -5.87
C TRP A 147 3.73 -1.59 -7.27
N ILE A 148 2.42 -1.53 -7.41
CA ILE A 148 1.71 -1.56 -8.70
C ILE A 148 1.76 -0.17 -9.32
N THR A 149 2.12 -0.10 -10.59
CA THR A 149 2.24 1.16 -11.32
C THR A 149 1.10 1.34 -12.31
N THR A 150 0.48 2.53 -12.29
CA THR A 150 -0.57 2.90 -13.25
C THR A 150 -0.25 4.21 -13.95
N GLN A 151 -0.89 4.46 -15.09
CA GLN A 151 -0.71 5.70 -15.86
C GLN A 151 -1.22 6.91 -15.08
N HIS A 152 -0.43 7.97 -15.06
CA HIS A 152 -0.81 9.28 -14.52
C HIS A 152 -1.69 10.07 -15.50
N PRO A 153 -2.67 10.91 -15.03
CA PRO A 153 -3.13 11.02 -13.66
C PRO A 153 -4.38 10.17 -13.38
N MET A 154 -4.59 9.78 -12.12
CA MET A 154 -5.82 9.10 -11.68
C MET A 154 -6.92 10.10 -11.30
N ALA A 155 -6.55 11.25 -10.75
CA ALA A 155 -7.50 12.21 -10.18
C ALA A 155 -8.48 12.84 -11.19
N VAL A 156 -8.17 12.82 -12.48
CA VAL A 156 -9.01 13.43 -13.55
C VAL A 156 -9.87 12.40 -14.30
N LEU A 157 -9.75 11.12 -13.98
CA LEU A 157 -10.50 10.07 -14.64
C LEU A 157 -12.00 10.17 -14.30
N THR A 158 -12.85 9.79 -15.26
CA THR A 158 -14.28 9.58 -15.00
C THR A 158 -14.48 8.32 -14.17
N PRO A 159 -15.63 8.16 -13.49
CA PRO A 159 -15.92 6.94 -12.73
C PRO A 159 -15.78 5.65 -13.53
N ASP A 160 -16.20 5.62 -14.79
CA ASP A 160 -16.10 4.44 -15.64
C ASP A 160 -14.63 4.13 -15.98
N GLN A 161 -13.81 5.16 -16.24
CA GLN A 161 -12.38 5.00 -16.46
C GLN A 161 -11.65 4.50 -15.21
N VAL A 162 -12.07 4.93 -14.01
CA VAL A 162 -11.54 4.43 -12.75
C VAL A 162 -11.83 2.95 -12.58
N LYS A 163 -13.05 2.52 -12.86
CA LYS A 163 -13.45 1.10 -12.81
C LYS A 163 -12.69 0.25 -13.82
N GLU A 164 -12.53 0.75 -15.04
CA GLU A 164 -11.70 0.07 -16.05
C GLU A 164 -10.24 -0.06 -15.57
N ARG A 165 -9.69 1.00 -14.97
CA ARG A 165 -8.35 0.97 -14.42
C ARG A 165 -8.19 -0.06 -13.29
N ALA A 166 -9.19 -0.19 -12.42
CA ALA A 166 -9.20 -1.21 -11.38
C ALA A 166 -9.14 -2.62 -11.98
N ARG A 167 -9.92 -2.90 -13.02
CA ARG A 167 -9.90 -4.21 -13.72
C ARG A 167 -8.57 -4.49 -14.39
N LEU A 168 -7.95 -3.48 -15.01
CA LEU A 168 -6.64 -3.63 -15.66
C LEU A 168 -5.52 -3.96 -14.67
N LEU A 169 -5.57 -3.38 -13.47
CA LEU A 169 -4.52 -3.58 -12.45
C LEU A 169 -4.79 -4.78 -11.54
N LEU A 170 -5.98 -5.37 -11.59
CA LEU A 170 -6.39 -6.45 -10.70
C LEU A 170 -5.41 -7.63 -10.67
N PRO A 171 -4.91 -8.15 -11.82
CA PRO A 171 -3.96 -9.26 -11.81
C PRO A 171 -2.65 -8.92 -11.06
N GLU A 172 -2.11 -7.72 -11.24
CA GLU A 172 -0.89 -7.27 -10.56
C GLU A 172 -1.14 -7.09 -9.05
N ILE A 173 -2.32 -6.58 -8.67
CA ILE A 173 -2.72 -6.45 -7.26
C ILE A 173 -2.79 -7.83 -6.61
N VAL A 174 -3.42 -8.81 -7.26
CA VAL A 174 -3.51 -10.19 -6.76
C VAL A 174 -2.12 -10.81 -6.64
N GLN A 175 -1.26 -10.64 -7.63
CA GLN A 175 0.11 -11.13 -7.60
C GLN A 175 0.91 -10.52 -6.43
N ALA A 176 0.74 -9.23 -6.14
CA ALA A 176 1.40 -8.59 -5.01
C ALA A 176 0.91 -9.11 -3.65
N LEU A 177 -0.35 -9.51 -3.55
CA LEU A 177 -0.98 -9.96 -2.31
C LEU A 177 -0.81 -11.46 -2.02
N THR A 178 -0.42 -12.25 -3.02
CA THR A 178 -0.36 -13.71 -2.91
C THR A 178 1.05 -14.25 -3.15
N ALA A 179 1.31 -15.48 -2.74
CA ALA A 179 2.58 -16.17 -2.99
C ALA A 179 2.77 -16.58 -4.47
N GLY A 180 1.96 -16.07 -5.38
CA GLY A 180 1.97 -16.24 -6.81
C GLY A 180 2.28 -17.65 -7.32
N GLU A 181 1.30 -18.39 -7.82
CA GLU A 181 1.61 -19.22 -8.99
C GLU A 181 1.78 -18.23 -10.16
N ALA A 182 3.01 -18.13 -10.64
CA ALA A 182 3.23 -17.55 -11.96
C ALA A 182 2.44 -18.40 -12.95
N ALA A 183 1.40 -17.81 -13.53
CA ALA A 183 0.64 -18.45 -14.59
C ALA A 183 1.48 -18.58 -15.87
#